data_fdfeb3fd7b0fcfeda08158f944edfb24
#
_entry.id   fdfeb3fd7b0fcfeda08158f944edfb24
#
_cell.length_a   1.000
_cell.length_b   1.000
_cell.length_c   1.000
_cell.angle_alpha   90.00
_cell.angle_beta   90.00
_cell.angle_gamma   90.00
#
_symmetry.space_group_name_H-M   'P 1'
#
loop_
_entity.id
_entity.type
_entity.pdbx_description
1 polymer ?
#
loop_
_entity_poly.entity_id
_entity_poly.type
_entity_poly.pdbx_seq_one_letter_code
_entity_poly.pdbx_strand_id
1 'polypeptide(L)'
;KNNHFNVLVKIHPAQIPHNQLIIKKIQELAPAAKIYQLKPIQELIKISDIVVNISPEGYDPSTIMLETMLLRKPIMNIILDEKIFDFEFQKQNAVISLRSSEDFKPIIKKILYDPIFQKQILKNEQIFINKYLMNFGNASSFLAQYIQNL
;
A
#
# COMPACT_ATOMS: atom_id res chain seq x y z
N LYS A 1 24.11 9.37 10.79
CA LYS A 1 23.29 10.29 9.97
C LYS A 1 21.83 10.11 10.40
N ASN A 2 21.21 11.16 10.89
CA ASN A 2 19.76 11.15 11.18
C ASN A 2 19.03 11.10 9.84
N ASN A 3 18.50 9.94 9.49
CA ASN A 3 17.66 9.80 8.30
C ASN A 3 16.29 10.41 8.63
N HIS A 4 16.05 11.62 8.18
CA HIS A 4 14.74 12.25 8.25
C HIS A 4 13.90 11.76 7.07
N PHE A 5 12.74 11.17 7.37
CA PHE A 5 11.75 10.81 6.36
C PHE A 5 10.73 11.94 6.22
N ASN A 6 10.35 12.27 5.00
CA ASN A 6 9.18 13.10 4.75
C ASN A 6 7.95 12.21 4.79
N VAL A 7 7.11 12.40 5.79
CA VAL A 7 5.91 11.59 6.00
C VAL A 7 4.69 12.29 5.40
N LEU A 8 4.01 11.60 4.48
CA LEU A 8 2.72 12.02 3.92
C LEU A 8 1.65 11.07 4.47
N VAL A 9 0.63 11.61 5.09
CA VAL A 9 -0.47 10.83 5.66
C VAL A 9 -1.75 11.09 4.85
N LYS A 10 -2.34 10.05 4.28
CA LYS A 10 -3.65 10.10 3.63
C LYS A 10 -4.69 9.47 4.54
N ILE A 11 -5.63 10.27 5.01
CA ILE A 11 -6.76 9.78 5.80
C ILE A 11 -7.81 9.18 4.86
N HIS A 12 -8.31 8.00 5.21
CA HIS A 12 -9.37 7.34 4.43
C HIS A 12 -10.66 8.17 4.45
N PRO A 13 -11.35 8.35 3.32
CA PRO A 13 -12.57 9.16 3.25
C PRO A 13 -13.68 8.71 4.21
N ALA A 14 -13.82 7.42 4.47
CA ALA A 14 -14.82 6.89 5.39
C ALA A 14 -14.60 7.30 6.87
N GLN A 15 -13.43 7.87 7.20
CA GLN A 15 -13.10 8.32 8.56
C GLN A 15 -13.48 9.79 8.82
N ILE A 16 -14.17 10.44 7.88
CA ILE A 16 -14.53 11.86 7.96
C ILE A 16 -15.11 12.28 9.34
N PRO A 17 -16.00 11.52 9.97
CA PRO A 17 -16.54 11.91 11.28
C PRO A 17 -15.49 12.04 12.40
N HIS A 18 -14.37 11.37 12.25
CA HIS A 18 -13.28 11.31 13.24
C HIS A 18 -12.00 12.02 12.79
N ASN A 19 -12.01 12.65 11.62
CA ASN A 19 -10.80 13.21 11.01
C ASN A 19 -10.08 14.20 11.91
N GLN A 20 -10.80 15.09 12.61
CA GLN A 20 -10.17 16.09 13.45
C GLN A 20 -9.37 15.46 14.62
N LEU A 21 -9.92 14.41 15.24
CA LEU A 21 -9.23 13.69 16.30
C LEU A 21 -7.97 12.98 15.77
N ILE A 22 -8.09 12.34 14.61
CA ILE A 22 -6.98 11.65 13.94
C ILE A 22 -5.88 12.65 13.57
N ILE A 23 -6.25 13.78 12.97
CA ILE A 23 -5.32 14.84 12.57
C ILE A 23 -4.56 15.37 13.80
N LYS A 24 -5.29 15.71 14.85
CA LYS A 24 -4.70 16.19 16.10
C LYS A 24 -3.68 15.19 16.65
N LYS A 25 -4.03 13.91 16.68
CA LYS A 25 -3.14 12.86 17.18
C LYS A 25 -1.90 12.67 16.32
N ILE A 26 -2.04 12.73 14.99
CA ILE A 26 -0.90 12.67 14.09
C ILE A 26 0.02 13.90 14.29
N GLN A 27 -0.54 15.09 14.42
CA GLN A 27 0.23 16.31 14.63
C GLN A 27 0.99 16.31 15.98
N GLU A 28 0.39 15.73 17.02
CA GLU A 28 1.05 15.54 18.30
C GLU A 28 2.27 14.60 18.21
N LEU A 29 2.12 13.49 17.48
CA LEU A 29 3.14 12.44 17.39
C LEU A 29 4.19 12.71 16.30
N ALA A 30 3.80 13.37 15.21
CA ALA A 30 4.62 13.64 14.05
C ALA A 30 4.34 15.03 13.48
N PRO A 31 4.78 16.12 14.14
CA PRO A 31 4.46 17.51 13.74
C PRO A 31 4.89 17.87 12.31
N ALA A 32 5.92 17.20 11.79
CA ALA A 32 6.43 17.43 10.43
C ALA A 32 5.64 16.66 9.34
N ALA A 33 4.71 15.77 9.72
CA ALA A 33 3.92 15.01 8.75
C ALA A 33 2.93 15.92 8.01
N LYS A 34 2.85 15.74 6.69
CA LYS A 34 1.85 16.41 5.86
C LYS A 34 0.60 15.55 5.73
N ILE A 35 -0.54 16.08 6.14
CA ILE A 35 -1.81 15.34 6.21
C ILE A 35 -2.72 15.77 5.07
N TYR A 36 -3.26 14.79 4.35
CA TYR A 36 -4.15 14.96 3.21
C TYR A 36 -5.46 14.21 3.43
N GLN A 37 -6.59 14.88 3.16
CA GLN A 37 -7.92 14.29 3.23
C GLN A 37 -8.53 14.10 1.83
N LEU A 38 -8.53 15.14 1.01
CA LEU A 38 -9.22 15.16 -0.28
C LEU A 38 -8.30 14.92 -1.49
N LYS A 39 -6.98 15.00 -1.29
CA LYS A 39 -6.04 14.82 -2.39
C LYS A 39 -6.16 13.42 -2.99
N PRO A 40 -6.19 13.27 -4.33
CA PRO A 40 -6.20 11.96 -4.98
C PRO A 40 -5.02 11.11 -4.53
N ILE A 41 -5.30 9.86 -4.18
CA ILE A 41 -4.27 8.96 -3.62
C ILE A 41 -3.16 8.68 -4.62
N GLN A 42 -3.49 8.59 -5.91
CA GLN A 42 -2.53 8.32 -6.97
C GLN A 42 -1.45 9.41 -7.09
N GLU A 43 -1.80 10.67 -6.79
CA GLU A 43 -0.83 11.76 -6.76
C GLU A 43 0.17 11.60 -5.63
N LEU A 44 -0.30 11.15 -4.46
CA LEU A 44 0.55 10.90 -3.30
C LEU A 44 1.45 9.69 -3.53
N ILE A 45 0.92 8.60 -4.11
CA ILE A 45 1.71 7.42 -4.46
C ILE A 45 2.84 7.79 -5.42
N LYS A 46 2.55 8.56 -6.48
CA LYS A 46 3.56 8.95 -7.49
C LYS A 46 4.77 9.67 -6.90
N ILE A 47 4.55 10.53 -5.91
CA ILE A 47 5.63 11.31 -5.28
C ILE A 47 6.29 10.60 -4.09
N SER A 48 5.80 9.44 -3.68
CA SER A 48 6.34 8.65 -2.58
C SER A 48 7.43 7.69 -3.06
N ASP A 49 8.42 7.43 -2.21
CA ASP A 49 9.44 6.41 -2.44
C ASP A 49 8.99 5.03 -1.95
N ILE A 50 8.11 5.00 -0.97
CA ILE A 50 7.46 3.82 -0.40
C ILE A 50 6.04 4.19 0.04
N VAL A 51 5.11 3.25 -0.08
CA VAL A 51 3.77 3.37 0.50
C VAL A 51 3.65 2.41 1.67
N VAL A 52 3.06 2.90 2.76
CA VAL A 52 2.75 2.09 3.94
C VAL A 52 1.23 2.07 4.10
N ASN A 53 0.65 0.90 3.93
CA ASN A 53 -0.75 0.67 4.24
C ASN A 53 -0.90 0.18 5.67
N ILE A 54 -1.93 0.61 6.37
CA ILE A 54 -2.25 0.14 7.72
C ILE A 54 -3.61 -0.53 7.64
N SER A 55 -3.63 -1.84 7.86
CA SER A 55 -4.84 -2.66 7.82
C SER A 55 -5.31 -2.98 9.22
N PRO A 56 -6.44 -2.41 9.67
CA PRO A 56 -6.97 -2.70 11.01
C PRO A 56 -7.51 -4.12 11.14
N GLU A 57 -7.99 -4.74 10.06
CA GLU A 57 -8.77 -5.98 10.10
C GLU A 57 -8.32 -7.05 9.10
N GLY A 58 -7.11 -7.01 8.58
CA GLY A 58 -6.55 -8.08 7.75
C GLY A 58 -7.41 -8.50 6.54
N TYR A 59 -8.19 -7.58 5.99
CA TYR A 59 -8.96 -7.85 4.77
C TYR A 59 -8.06 -7.95 3.53
N ASP A 60 -8.61 -8.59 2.52
CA ASP A 60 -8.12 -8.75 1.16
C ASP A 60 -7.48 -7.46 0.62
N PRO A 61 -6.57 -7.51 -0.34
CA PRO A 61 -5.72 -6.37 -0.69
C PRO A 61 -6.53 -5.10 -0.83
N SER A 62 -6.26 -4.14 0.03
CA SER A 62 -6.93 -2.85 -0.08
C SER A 62 -6.63 -2.25 -1.45
N THR A 63 -7.58 -1.53 -2.02
CA THR A 63 -7.44 -0.91 -3.35
C THR A 63 -6.13 -0.12 -3.47
N ILE A 64 -5.68 0.51 -2.37
CA ILE A 64 -4.42 1.25 -2.35
C ILE A 64 -3.20 0.35 -2.62
N MET A 65 -3.21 -0.90 -2.17
CA MET A 65 -2.11 -1.84 -2.46
C MET A 65 -2.02 -2.11 -3.95
N LEU A 66 -3.15 -2.41 -4.60
CA LEU A 66 -3.20 -2.65 -6.04
C LEU A 66 -2.79 -1.41 -6.84
N GLU A 67 -3.30 -0.23 -6.48
CA GLU A 67 -2.94 1.04 -7.11
C GLU A 67 -1.44 1.34 -6.97
N THR A 68 -0.86 1.04 -5.80
CA THR A 68 0.57 1.25 -5.54
C THR A 68 1.42 0.34 -6.42
N MET A 69 1.08 -0.94 -6.52
CA MET A 69 1.76 -1.91 -7.39
C MET A 69 1.66 -1.51 -8.87
N LEU A 70 0.48 -1.05 -9.33
CA LEU A 70 0.27 -0.55 -10.69
C LEU A 70 1.15 0.66 -10.99
N LEU A 71 1.36 1.54 -10.03
CA LEU A 71 2.24 2.70 -10.13
C LEU A 71 3.72 2.37 -9.89
N ARG A 72 4.04 1.08 -9.72
CA ARG A 72 5.40 0.56 -9.51
C ARG A 72 6.12 1.22 -8.34
N LYS A 73 5.42 1.34 -7.23
CA LYS A 73 5.98 1.85 -5.98
C LYS A 73 6.00 0.73 -4.93
N PRO A 74 7.10 0.55 -4.20
CA PRO A 74 7.17 -0.45 -3.15
C PRO A 74 6.06 -0.23 -2.11
N ILE A 75 5.38 -1.30 -1.71
CA ILE A 75 4.36 -1.23 -0.67
C ILE A 75 4.69 -2.15 0.49
N MET A 76 4.45 -1.64 1.69
CA MET A 76 4.49 -2.37 2.95
C MET A 76 3.13 -2.30 3.60
N ASN A 77 2.71 -3.39 4.25
CA ASN A 77 1.46 -3.45 5.00
C ASN A 77 1.74 -3.67 6.49
N ILE A 78 1.14 -2.83 7.34
CA ILE A 78 1.16 -3.00 8.78
C ILE A 78 -0.16 -3.57 9.22
N ILE A 79 -0.14 -4.76 9.83
CA ILE A 79 -1.30 -5.48 10.32
C ILE A 79 -1.47 -5.15 11.80
N LEU A 80 -2.60 -4.57 12.16
CA LEU A 80 -2.91 -4.20 13.55
C LEU A 80 -3.53 -5.37 14.33
N ASP A 81 -4.19 -6.30 13.64
CA ASP A 81 -4.81 -7.47 14.26
C ASP A 81 -3.77 -8.58 14.52
N GLU A 82 -3.96 -9.33 15.61
CA GLU A 82 -3.15 -10.51 15.94
C GLU A 82 -3.48 -11.73 15.06
N LYS A 83 -4.62 -11.73 14.38
CA LYS A 83 -5.01 -12.80 13.48
C LYS A 83 -4.04 -12.87 12.30
N ILE A 84 -3.63 -14.09 11.99
CA ILE A 84 -2.81 -14.37 10.80
C ILE A 84 -3.77 -14.53 9.63
N PHE A 85 -3.69 -13.61 8.67
CA PHE A 85 -4.36 -13.77 7.39
C PHE A 85 -3.31 -14.19 6.37
N ASP A 86 -3.60 -15.27 5.68
CA ASP A 86 -2.71 -15.90 4.71
C ASP A 86 -3.11 -15.44 3.30
N PHE A 87 -2.91 -14.17 3.02
CA PHE A 87 -3.26 -13.58 1.73
C PHE A 87 -2.30 -13.98 0.62
N GLU A 88 -2.83 -14.11 -0.58
CA GLU A 88 -2.07 -14.51 -1.75
C GLU A 88 -0.91 -13.54 -2.07
N PHE A 89 -1.07 -12.25 -1.84
CA PHE A 89 0.00 -11.26 -2.04
C PHE A 89 1.16 -11.44 -1.03
N GLN A 90 0.88 -11.99 0.15
CA GLN A 90 1.91 -12.33 1.14
C GLN A 90 2.66 -13.59 0.73
N LYS A 91 1.95 -14.66 0.32
CA LYS A 91 2.55 -15.91 -0.17
C LYS A 91 3.50 -15.69 -1.33
N GLN A 92 3.16 -14.76 -2.20
CA GLN A 92 3.98 -14.39 -3.35
C GLN A 92 5.05 -13.35 -3.04
N ASN A 93 5.19 -12.92 -1.79
CA ASN A 93 6.10 -11.86 -1.36
C ASN A 93 5.94 -10.56 -2.18
N ALA A 94 4.71 -10.28 -2.63
CA ALA A 94 4.39 -9.06 -3.35
C ALA A 94 4.21 -7.87 -2.40
N VAL A 95 3.86 -8.13 -1.14
CA VAL A 95 3.77 -7.11 -0.09
C VAL A 95 4.53 -7.59 1.12
N ILE A 96 5.36 -6.73 1.69
CA ILE A 96 5.98 -6.98 2.98
C ILE A 96 4.95 -6.63 4.06
N SER A 97 4.42 -7.65 4.72
CA SER A 97 3.48 -7.47 5.82
C SER A 97 4.18 -7.67 7.15
N LEU A 98 4.01 -6.70 8.04
CA LEU A 98 4.56 -6.71 9.39
C LEU A 98 3.43 -6.49 10.39
N ARG A 99 3.59 -7.04 11.58
CA ARG A 99 2.69 -6.75 12.70
C ARG A 99 3.06 -5.41 13.32
N SER A 100 2.10 -4.73 13.93
CA SER A 100 2.32 -3.44 14.60
C SER A 100 3.35 -3.52 15.75
N SER A 101 3.55 -4.71 16.34
CA SER A 101 4.54 -4.98 17.38
C SER A 101 5.97 -5.17 16.85
N GLU A 102 6.17 -5.35 15.55
CA GLU A 102 7.49 -5.57 14.95
C GLU A 102 8.20 -4.24 14.68
N ASP A 103 9.54 -4.25 14.75
CA ASP A 103 10.32 -3.08 14.34
C ASP A 103 10.39 -3.01 12.81
N PHE A 104 9.68 -2.06 12.24
CA PHE A 104 9.63 -1.84 10.80
C PHE A 104 10.73 -0.89 10.27
N LYS A 105 11.50 -0.24 11.14
CA LYS A 105 12.59 0.66 10.73
C LYS A 105 13.64 0.00 9.84
N PRO A 106 14.16 -1.20 10.15
CA PRO A 106 15.15 -1.88 9.30
C PRO A 106 14.58 -2.17 7.92
N ILE A 107 13.32 -2.59 7.85
CA ILE A 107 12.66 -2.93 6.58
C ILE A 107 12.46 -1.69 5.71
N ILE A 108 11.96 -0.59 6.30
CA ILE A 108 11.82 0.69 5.57
C ILE A 108 13.17 1.13 5.01
N LYS A 109 14.25 1.08 5.82
CA LYS A 109 15.60 1.43 5.35
C LYS A 109 16.06 0.53 4.21
N LYS A 110 15.78 -0.77 4.30
CA LYS A 110 16.15 -1.71 3.26
C LYS A 110 15.40 -1.43 1.96
N ILE A 111 14.09 -1.16 2.03
CA ILE A 111 13.30 -0.79 0.85
C ILE A 111 13.84 0.50 0.21
N LEU A 112 14.23 1.50 1.02
CA LEU A 112 14.63 2.81 0.50
C LEU A 112 16.08 2.85 0.00
N TYR A 113 16.98 2.03 0.58
CA TYR A 113 18.43 2.19 0.38
C TYR A 113 19.14 0.94 -0.15
N ASP A 114 18.44 -0.19 -0.33
CA ASP A 114 18.96 -1.39 -0.97
C ASP A 114 18.31 -1.58 -2.35
N PRO A 115 18.99 -1.19 -3.44
CA PRO A 115 18.42 -1.26 -4.79
C PRO A 115 18.09 -2.69 -5.24
N ILE A 116 18.84 -3.69 -4.75
CA ILE A 116 18.63 -5.10 -5.09
C ILE A 116 17.32 -5.57 -4.44
N PHE A 117 17.16 -5.26 -3.17
CA PHE A 117 15.95 -5.60 -2.42
C PHE A 117 14.71 -4.90 -2.99
N GLN A 118 14.82 -3.59 -3.29
CA GLN A 118 13.75 -2.83 -3.92
C GLN A 118 13.33 -3.43 -5.27
N LYS A 119 14.31 -3.74 -6.12
CA LYS A 119 14.05 -4.37 -7.43
C LYS A 119 13.34 -5.72 -7.29
N GLN A 120 13.71 -6.51 -6.28
CA GLN A 120 13.06 -7.80 -6.03
C GLN A 120 11.60 -7.62 -5.61
N ILE A 121 11.30 -6.66 -4.72
CA ILE A 121 9.91 -6.35 -4.32
C ILE A 121 9.10 -5.94 -5.55
N LEU A 122 9.56 -4.94 -6.30
CA LEU A 122 8.85 -4.47 -7.50
C LEU A 122 8.62 -5.56 -8.53
N LYS A 123 9.54 -6.52 -8.66
CA LYS A 123 9.37 -7.69 -9.52
C LYS A 123 8.23 -8.60 -9.00
N ASN A 124 8.22 -8.88 -7.70
CA ASN A 124 7.18 -9.72 -7.09
C ASN A 124 5.79 -9.05 -7.19
N GLU A 125 5.71 -7.75 -6.96
CA GLU A 125 4.50 -6.95 -7.15
C GLU A 125 3.98 -7.06 -8.59
N GLN A 126 4.87 -6.93 -9.58
CA GLN A 126 4.47 -7.04 -10.98
C GLN A 126 3.96 -8.45 -11.34
N ILE A 127 4.59 -9.49 -10.82
CA ILE A 127 4.14 -10.88 -11.02
C ILE A 127 2.74 -11.06 -10.42
N PHE A 128 2.53 -10.56 -9.21
CA PHE A 128 1.24 -10.63 -8.52
C PHE A 128 0.15 -9.89 -9.30
N ILE A 129 0.39 -8.63 -9.69
CA ILE A 129 -0.57 -7.81 -10.45
C ILE A 129 -0.97 -8.48 -11.77
N ASN A 130 0.00 -8.99 -12.51
CA ASN A 130 -0.27 -9.66 -13.79
C ASN A 130 -1.16 -10.91 -13.63
N LYS A 131 -1.03 -11.59 -12.51
CA LYS A 131 -1.86 -12.77 -12.20
C LYS A 131 -3.22 -12.38 -11.62
N TYR A 132 -3.25 -11.38 -10.73
CA TYR A 132 -4.45 -10.97 -10.01
C TYR A 132 -5.42 -10.16 -10.88
N LEU A 133 -4.90 -9.25 -11.71
CA LEU A 133 -5.68 -8.41 -12.62
C LEU A 133 -5.67 -9.01 -14.03
N MET A 134 -6.36 -10.15 -14.19
CA MET A 134 -6.54 -10.77 -15.52
C MET A 134 -7.28 -9.81 -16.46
N ASN A 135 -6.83 -9.76 -17.71
CA ASN A 135 -7.40 -8.89 -18.74
C ASN A 135 -7.40 -7.38 -18.41
N PHE A 136 -6.41 -6.93 -17.65
CA PHE A 136 -6.27 -5.52 -17.25
C PHE A 136 -6.32 -4.59 -18.48
N GLY A 137 -7.25 -3.63 -18.45
CA GLY A 137 -7.51 -2.70 -19.55
C GLY A 137 -8.46 -3.27 -20.63
N ASN A 138 -8.67 -4.57 -20.70
CA ASN A 138 -9.52 -5.24 -21.71
C ASN A 138 -10.66 -6.07 -21.11
N ALA A 139 -10.86 -6.02 -19.80
CA ALA A 139 -11.84 -6.89 -19.11
C ALA A 139 -13.27 -6.74 -19.66
N SER A 140 -13.71 -5.52 -19.93
CA SER A 140 -15.06 -5.26 -20.48
C SER A 140 -15.23 -5.82 -21.88
N SER A 141 -14.22 -5.66 -22.75
CA SER A 141 -14.25 -6.20 -24.12
C SER A 141 -14.23 -7.72 -24.11
N PHE A 142 -13.43 -8.32 -23.23
CA PHE A 142 -13.37 -9.77 -23.07
C PHE A 142 -14.70 -10.33 -22.57
N LEU A 143 -15.32 -9.69 -21.58
CA LEU A 143 -16.64 -10.09 -21.08
C LEU A 143 -17.72 -9.96 -22.14
N ALA A 144 -17.71 -8.88 -22.93
CA ALA A 144 -18.66 -8.69 -24.01
C ALA A 144 -18.54 -9.80 -25.08
N GLN A 145 -17.32 -10.15 -25.48
CA GLN A 145 -17.08 -11.26 -26.41
C GLN A 145 -17.54 -12.60 -25.83
N TYR A 146 -17.30 -12.85 -24.55
CA TYR A 146 -17.75 -14.07 -23.90
C TYR A 146 -19.28 -14.19 -23.91
N ILE A 147 -20.00 -13.11 -23.59
CA ILE A 147 -21.47 -13.08 -23.58
C ILE A 147 -22.03 -13.28 -25.00
N GLN A 148 -21.39 -12.72 -26.04
CA GLN A 148 -21.83 -12.91 -27.45
C GLN A 148 -21.66 -14.32 -27.94
N ASN A 149 -20.82 -15.14 -27.35
CA ASN A 149 -20.54 -16.50 -27.72
C ASN A 149 -21.29 -17.54 -26.87
N LEU A 150 -22.16 -17.11 -25.97
CA LEU A 150 -23.11 -17.94 -25.22
C LEU A 150 -24.41 -18.12 -25.99
#